data_0e3fa6d89d0f73ecc72cd636dc74933d
#
_entry.id   0e3fa6d89d0f73ecc72cd636dc74933d
#
_cell.length_a   1.000
_cell.length_b   1.000
_cell.length_c   1.000
_cell.angle_alpha   90.00
_cell.angle_beta   90.00
_cell.angle_gamma   90.00
#
_symmetry.space_group_name_H-M   'P 1'
#
loop_
_entity.id
_entity.type
_entity.pdbx_description
1 polymer ?
#
loop_
_entity_poly.entity_id
_entity_poly.type
_entity_poly.pdbx_seq_one_letter_code
_entity_poly.pdbx_strand_id
1 'polypeptide(L)'
;MNSLTDLKKIYFADLTHTGKGINSLTFPLGIALICSYTKKVFPGEFDIQLFKFPEDLIEEVISRAPDILALSCYSWNVALVDHVSRWVKKINPSVIIICGGPNFPVEKNEKLLYLKEKEYIDFYIENEGEFAFADLITNLKNNNYSSDKVKYLDILIRNTNYLKDGKLVSNQVIREKNIEEIDSPYTSGLLDKFFYSPLIPALETNRGCPFSCTYCADGIKAKNKVSKFNQDRVKDDINYIAKRANKTNELIITDLNFGMYKGDVETAQYITDARSVYKYPESLSASAGKNNPDRVMQIIKILKGIWFVSSSIQSTDPYVLESVKRSNISADSFKGLLEYGNQTGNDAFTFTEIILALPGDTKEKHFKSLEYGINNGARNIRIYQAMVLIGTEMATLETRKKYNLVTKYRVIPGAFGDYHFGSERHEISEIEEIIVSNSGMSFDDYILCRKMDLVIDYFHNGGMFDEFYNSLKMMGISEFELLEYIYDNIT
;
A
#
# COMPACT_ATOMS: atom_id res chain seq x y z
N MET A 1 38.58 11.55 15.62
CA MET A 1 37.15 11.49 15.97
C MET A 1 36.54 12.80 15.49
N ASN A 2 35.92 12.81 14.32
CA ASN A 2 35.13 13.96 13.87
C ASN A 2 33.97 14.12 14.84
N SER A 3 33.74 15.31 15.35
CA SER A 3 32.59 15.56 16.23
C SER A 3 31.31 15.26 15.47
N LEU A 4 30.30 14.67 16.12
CA LEU A 4 28.97 14.37 15.56
C LEU A 4 28.29 15.61 14.93
N THR A 5 28.82 16.79 15.17
CA THR A 5 28.33 18.09 14.67
C THR A 5 28.65 18.35 13.18
N ASP A 6 29.55 17.58 12.57
CA ASP A 6 30.00 17.79 11.17
C ASP A 6 29.42 16.80 10.16
N LEU A 7 28.63 15.80 10.58
CA LEU A 7 28.04 14.82 9.68
C LEU A 7 26.87 15.41 8.90
N LYS A 8 26.77 15.06 7.60
CA LYS A 8 25.60 15.37 6.78
C LYS A 8 24.36 14.67 7.35
N LYS A 9 23.25 15.42 7.44
CA LYS A 9 21.99 14.93 8.01
C LYS A 9 21.06 14.44 6.92
N ILE A 10 20.61 13.20 7.04
CA ILE A 10 19.62 12.61 6.15
C ILE A 10 18.38 12.25 6.97
N TYR A 11 17.26 12.91 6.68
CA TYR A 11 15.97 12.60 7.29
C TYR A 11 15.13 11.77 6.31
N PHE A 12 14.72 10.59 6.75
CA PHE A 12 13.80 9.73 6.01
C PHE A 12 12.41 9.85 6.63
N ALA A 13 11.41 10.15 5.84
CA ALA A 13 10.05 10.30 6.33
C ALA A 13 9.03 9.54 5.47
N ASP A 14 8.23 8.72 6.13
CA ASP A 14 7.01 8.08 5.62
C ASP A 14 5.83 8.65 6.41
N LEU A 15 5.42 9.87 6.04
CA LEU A 15 4.47 10.66 6.82
C LEU A 15 3.06 10.09 6.77
N THR A 16 2.37 10.16 7.91
CA THR A 16 0.95 9.82 8.05
C THR A 16 0.17 11.02 8.57
N HIS A 17 -1.09 11.16 8.16
CA HIS A 17 -1.99 12.15 8.75
C HIS A 17 -2.39 11.78 10.17
N THR A 18 -2.52 12.81 11.03
CA THR A 18 -2.81 12.69 12.47
C THR A 18 -4.07 13.46 12.90
N GLY A 19 -4.75 14.16 11.98
CA GLY A 19 -5.88 15.04 12.30
C GLY A 19 -7.12 14.35 12.88
N LYS A 20 -7.37 13.08 12.53
CA LYS A 20 -8.44 12.25 13.09
C LYS A 20 -7.92 10.86 13.47
N GLY A 21 -6.97 10.84 14.41
CA GLY A 21 -6.18 9.63 14.67
C GLY A 21 -5.13 9.40 13.60
N ILE A 22 -4.41 8.29 13.67
CA ILE A 22 -3.32 7.97 12.75
C ILE A 22 -3.93 7.28 11.51
N ASN A 23 -3.78 7.91 10.33
CA ASN A 23 -4.36 7.40 9.09
C ASN A 23 -3.67 6.10 8.62
N SER A 24 -2.31 6.08 8.56
CA SER A 24 -1.53 4.89 8.24
C SER A 24 -0.83 4.38 9.49
N LEU A 25 -1.39 3.31 10.07
CA LEU A 25 -0.92 2.74 11.34
C LEU A 25 0.33 1.87 11.21
N THR A 26 0.85 1.64 10.01
CA THR A 26 1.99 0.74 9.81
C THR A 26 3.33 1.38 10.13
N PHE A 27 4.27 0.59 10.65
CA PHE A 27 5.67 0.99 10.75
C PHE A 27 6.21 1.46 9.40
N PRO A 28 7.11 2.44 9.36
CA PRO A 28 7.69 2.97 8.12
C PRO A 28 8.77 2.03 7.55
N LEU A 29 8.38 0.77 7.25
CA LEU A 29 9.30 -0.30 6.85
C LEU A 29 10.07 0.04 5.57
N GLY A 30 9.41 0.60 4.56
CA GLY A 30 10.04 0.90 3.28
C GLY A 30 11.24 1.85 3.41
N ILE A 31 11.06 2.97 4.11
CA ILE A 31 12.18 3.92 4.34
C ILE A 31 13.23 3.33 5.30
N ALA A 32 12.82 2.46 6.22
CA ALA A 32 13.77 1.81 7.13
C ALA A 32 14.70 0.83 6.39
N LEU A 33 14.21 0.13 5.36
CA LEU A 33 15.03 -0.71 4.48
C LEU A 33 16.04 0.11 3.68
N ILE A 34 15.61 1.26 3.12
CA ILE A 34 16.50 2.20 2.43
C ILE A 34 17.57 2.74 3.40
N CYS A 35 17.17 3.13 4.60
CA CYS A 35 18.07 3.59 5.65
C CYS A 35 19.08 2.50 6.05
N SER A 36 18.62 1.26 6.24
CA SER A 36 19.47 0.11 6.61
C SER A 36 20.56 -0.11 5.55
N TYR A 37 20.18 -0.14 4.28
CA TYR A 37 21.14 -0.28 3.19
C TYR A 37 22.10 0.91 3.07
N THR A 38 21.58 2.13 3.25
CA THR A 38 22.42 3.36 3.26
C THR A 38 23.48 3.30 4.36
N LYS A 39 23.11 2.88 5.59
CA LYS A 39 24.08 2.72 6.68
C LYS A 39 25.11 1.64 6.42
N LYS A 40 24.74 0.57 5.72
CA LYS A 40 25.67 -0.49 5.29
C LYS A 40 26.71 0.02 4.29
N VAL A 41 26.25 0.78 3.29
CA VAL A 41 27.14 1.31 2.22
C VAL A 41 28.01 2.45 2.73
N PHE A 42 27.51 3.27 3.64
CA PHE A 42 28.17 4.47 4.17
C PHE A 42 28.27 4.45 5.72
N PRO A 43 29.01 3.51 6.29
CA PRO A 43 29.07 3.32 7.74
C PRO A 43 29.64 4.54 8.46
N GLY A 44 28.81 5.18 9.32
CA GLY A 44 29.24 6.33 10.14
C GLY A 44 29.42 7.65 9.38
N GLU A 45 29.03 7.74 8.10
CA GLU A 45 29.21 8.96 7.30
C GLU A 45 28.07 9.97 7.44
N PHE A 46 26.91 9.56 7.92
CA PHE A 46 25.71 10.38 8.00
C PHE A 46 25.05 10.33 9.38
N ASP A 47 24.45 11.46 9.80
CA ASP A 47 23.46 11.50 10.88
C ASP A 47 22.09 11.21 10.26
N ILE A 48 21.54 10.02 10.51
CA ILE A 48 20.32 9.53 9.87
C ILE A 48 19.19 9.39 10.87
N GLN A 49 18.03 10.00 10.56
CA GLN A 49 16.82 9.87 11.35
C GLN A 49 15.64 9.39 10.50
N LEU A 50 14.71 8.66 11.13
CA LEU A 50 13.46 8.17 10.52
C LEU A 50 12.27 8.90 11.15
N PHE A 51 11.26 9.26 10.34
CA PHE A 51 10.05 9.93 10.82
C PHE A 51 8.80 9.25 10.27
N LYS A 52 7.76 9.15 11.09
CA LYS A 52 6.42 8.71 10.72
C LYS A 52 5.39 9.82 10.95
N PHE A 53 5.56 10.60 12.00
CA PHE A 53 4.65 11.68 12.36
C PHE A 53 5.18 13.02 11.84
N PRO A 54 4.32 13.84 11.19
CA PRO A 54 4.72 15.14 10.68
C PRO A 54 5.20 16.08 11.80
N GLU A 55 4.58 16.00 12.98
CA GLU A 55 4.93 16.83 14.14
C GLU A 55 6.40 16.62 14.57
N ASP A 56 6.82 15.34 14.67
CA ASP A 56 8.20 14.98 15.04
C ASP A 56 9.21 15.49 13.99
N LEU A 57 8.86 15.37 12.70
CA LEU A 57 9.71 15.88 11.62
C LEU A 57 9.82 17.40 11.65
N ILE A 58 8.69 18.09 11.85
CA ILE A 58 8.63 19.57 11.89
C ILE A 58 9.48 20.09 13.05
N GLU A 59 9.35 19.50 14.24
CA GLU A 59 10.13 19.88 15.43
C GLU A 59 11.63 19.70 15.18
N GLU A 60 12.03 18.56 14.62
CA GLU A 60 13.43 18.28 14.34
C GLU A 60 14.00 19.21 13.25
N VAL A 61 13.22 19.53 12.19
CA VAL A 61 13.63 20.47 11.13
C VAL A 61 13.84 21.88 11.69
N ILE A 62 12.99 22.34 12.59
CA ILE A 62 13.14 23.65 13.26
C ILE A 62 14.42 23.67 14.09
N SER A 63 14.69 22.59 14.83
CA SER A 63 15.89 22.45 15.67
C SER A 63 17.16 22.31 14.84
N ARG A 64 17.14 21.43 13.84
CA ARG A 64 18.30 21.07 13.02
C ARG A 64 17.85 20.68 11.60
N ALA A 65 17.79 21.65 10.70
CA ALA A 65 17.40 21.37 9.31
C ALA A 65 18.30 20.29 8.65
N PRO A 66 17.73 19.36 7.87
CA PRO A 66 18.50 18.33 7.17
C PRO A 66 19.27 18.89 5.97
N ASP A 67 20.33 18.19 5.56
CA ASP A 67 20.97 18.40 4.26
C ASP A 67 20.21 17.68 3.14
N ILE A 68 19.65 16.52 3.47
CA ILE A 68 18.85 15.69 2.56
C ILE A 68 17.56 15.28 3.27
N LEU A 69 16.42 15.51 2.62
CA LEU A 69 15.11 15.04 3.07
C LEU A 69 14.57 14.02 2.06
N ALA A 70 14.44 12.77 2.49
CA ALA A 70 13.93 11.66 1.69
C ALA A 70 12.50 11.30 2.12
N LEU A 71 11.55 11.34 1.19
CA LEU A 71 10.12 11.26 1.47
C LEU A 71 9.45 10.14 0.68
N SER A 72 8.65 9.30 1.35
CA SER A 72 7.76 8.34 0.68
C SER A 72 6.48 9.02 0.23
N CYS A 73 6.14 8.87 -1.06
CA CYS A 73 4.94 9.44 -1.66
C CYS A 73 3.91 8.35 -1.99
N TYR A 74 2.78 8.41 -1.31
CA TYR A 74 1.60 7.58 -1.53
C TYR A 74 0.38 8.46 -1.78
N SER A 75 -0.71 7.91 -2.28
CA SER A 75 -1.96 8.66 -2.48
C SER A 75 -2.51 9.27 -1.19
N TRP A 76 -2.25 8.64 -0.05
CA TRP A 76 -2.74 9.07 1.27
C TRP A 76 -1.84 10.06 2.02
N ASN A 77 -0.73 10.53 1.41
CA ASN A 77 0.17 11.52 2.04
C ASN A 77 0.84 12.50 1.06
N VAL A 78 0.47 12.49 -0.21
CA VAL A 78 1.17 13.28 -1.24
C VAL A 78 1.03 14.79 -1.02
N ALA A 79 -0.14 15.27 -0.59
CA ALA A 79 -0.33 16.69 -0.27
C ALA A 79 0.48 17.09 0.97
N LEU A 80 0.51 16.23 1.99
CA LEU A 80 1.34 16.44 3.17
C LEU A 80 2.84 16.51 2.80
N VAL A 81 3.30 15.61 1.95
CA VAL A 81 4.68 15.61 1.43
C VAL A 81 4.98 16.90 0.66
N ASP A 82 4.05 17.38 -0.17
CA ASP A 82 4.18 18.64 -0.92
C ASP A 82 4.34 19.85 0.02
N HIS A 83 3.47 19.95 1.01
CA HIS A 83 3.51 21.06 1.99
C HIS A 83 4.81 21.05 2.80
N VAL A 84 5.20 19.89 3.33
CA VAL A 84 6.45 19.72 4.09
C VAL A 84 7.66 20.06 3.22
N SER A 85 7.72 19.55 2.00
CA SER A 85 8.85 19.78 1.10
C SER A 85 9.04 21.27 0.77
N ARG A 86 7.96 21.98 0.44
CA ARG A 86 7.98 23.41 0.16
C ARG A 86 8.41 24.22 1.39
N TRP A 87 7.89 23.86 2.56
CA TRP A 87 8.25 24.51 3.81
C TRP A 87 9.73 24.28 4.18
N VAL A 88 10.24 23.05 4.05
CA VAL A 88 11.67 22.76 4.34
C VAL A 88 12.59 23.51 3.36
N LYS A 89 12.24 23.58 2.06
CA LYS A 89 12.97 24.40 1.07
C LYS A 89 12.97 25.89 1.41
N LYS A 90 11.90 26.40 2.04
CA LYS A 90 11.82 27.79 2.49
C LYS A 90 12.77 28.06 3.67
N ILE A 91 12.92 27.11 4.60
CA ILE A 91 13.84 27.20 5.73
C ILE A 91 15.30 27.01 5.29
N ASN A 92 15.55 25.98 4.48
CA ASN A 92 16.86 25.63 3.97
C ASN A 92 16.79 25.46 2.44
N PRO A 93 17.02 26.53 1.64
CA PRO A 93 16.98 26.42 0.18
C PRO A 93 17.98 25.44 -0.42
N SER A 94 19.05 25.09 0.30
CA SER A 94 20.07 24.14 -0.14
C SER A 94 19.74 22.68 0.17
N VAL A 95 18.63 22.38 0.91
CA VAL A 95 18.22 21.02 1.18
C VAL A 95 17.97 20.27 -0.12
N ILE A 96 18.41 19.02 -0.20
CA ILE A 96 18.11 18.16 -1.33
C ILE A 96 16.85 17.35 -0.99
N ILE A 97 15.78 17.55 -1.77
CA ILE A 97 14.52 16.79 -1.61
C ILE A 97 14.54 15.59 -2.55
N ILE A 98 14.48 14.40 -1.97
CA ILE A 98 14.40 13.13 -2.70
C ILE A 98 13.05 12.49 -2.39
N CYS A 99 12.19 12.34 -3.40
CA CYS A 99 10.94 11.61 -3.25
C CYS A 99 11.04 10.21 -3.82
N GLY A 100 10.22 9.30 -3.32
CA GLY A 100 10.07 7.94 -3.82
C GLY A 100 8.69 7.38 -3.51
N GLY A 101 8.43 6.15 -3.92
CA GLY A 101 7.14 5.49 -3.68
C GLY A 101 6.24 5.41 -4.92
N PRO A 102 5.06 4.78 -4.80
CA PRO A 102 4.23 4.42 -5.95
C PRO A 102 3.43 5.58 -6.55
N ASN A 103 3.38 6.75 -5.90
CA ASN A 103 2.60 7.90 -6.39
C ASN A 103 3.37 8.71 -7.44
N PHE A 104 3.80 8.03 -8.51
CA PHE A 104 4.55 8.60 -9.61
C PHE A 104 4.05 8.03 -10.94
N PRO A 105 3.84 8.88 -11.97
CA PRO A 105 3.28 8.43 -13.24
C PRO A 105 4.10 7.33 -13.92
N VAL A 106 3.43 6.49 -14.71
CA VAL A 106 4.08 5.44 -15.51
C VAL A 106 4.66 6.02 -16.80
N GLU A 107 3.90 6.89 -17.48
CA GLU A 107 4.23 7.42 -18.79
C GLU A 107 5.24 8.58 -18.72
N LYS A 108 6.20 8.59 -19.66
CA LYS A 108 7.31 9.56 -19.67
C LYS A 108 6.84 11.02 -19.69
N ASN A 109 5.80 11.33 -20.49
CA ASN A 109 5.28 12.69 -20.59
C ASN A 109 4.57 13.11 -19.30
N GLU A 110 3.88 12.20 -18.65
CA GLU A 110 3.22 12.44 -17.37
C GLU A 110 4.25 12.63 -16.24
N LYS A 111 5.34 11.84 -16.22
CA LYS A 111 6.49 12.06 -15.32
C LYS A 111 7.08 13.45 -15.46
N LEU A 112 7.25 13.93 -16.73
CA LEU A 112 7.74 15.26 -16.99
C LEU A 112 6.82 16.34 -16.41
N LEU A 113 5.51 16.22 -16.62
CA LEU A 113 4.52 17.15 -16.08
C LEU A 113 4.50 17.14 -14.56
N TYR A 114 4.49 15.96 -13.96
CA TYR A 114 4.52 15.78 -12.51
C TYR A 114 5.71 16.49 -11.86
N LEU A 115 6.92 16.32 -12.41
CA LEU A 115 8.11 16.97 -11.85
C LEU A 115 8.14 18.47 -12.14
N LYS A 116 7.55 18.96 -13.25
CA LYS A 116 7.40 20.40 -13.52
C LYS A 116 6.46 21.09 -12.54
N GLU A 117 5.40 20.42 -12.11
CA GLU A 117 4.49 20.94 -11.09
C GLU A 117 5.11 20.96 -9.69
N LYS A 118 6.10 20.09 -9.45
CA LYS A 118 6.76 19.85 -8.17
C LYS A 118 8.26 20.20 -8.21
N GLU A 119 8.57 21.42 -8.64
CA GLU A 119 9.97 21.89 -8.83
C GLU A 119 10.83 21.82 -7.57
N TYR A 120 10.24 21.74 -6.39
CA TYR A 120 10.94 21.53 -5.13
C TYR A 120 11.55 20.13 -5.00
N ILE A 121 11.10 19.13 -5.78
CA ILE A 121 11.68 17.79 -5.82
C ILE A 121 12.96 17.84 -6.65
N ASP A 122 14.10 17.55 -6.03
CA ASP A 122 15.37 17.46 -6.73
C ASP A 122 15.49 16.16 -7.52
N PHE A 123 15.08 15.04 -6.91
CA PHE A 123 15.15 13.70 -7.50
C PHE A 123 13.93 12.88 -7.10
N TYR A 124 13.44 12.07 -8.02
CA TYR A 124 12.40 11.08 -7.74
C TYR A 124 12.91 9.67 -8.03
N ILE A 125 12.92 8.81 -7.01
CA ILE A 125 13.32 7.40 -7.14
C ILE A 125 12.05 6.56 -7.32
N GLU A 126 11.95 5.88 -8.45
CA GLU A 126 10.84 4.99 -8.75
C GLU A 126 11.19 3.52 -8.48
N ASN A 127 10.18 2.72 -8.08
CA ASN A 127 10.32 1.32 -7.75
C ASN A 127 11.16 1.10 -6.46
N GLU A 128 12.18 0.24 -6.49
CA GLU A 128 13.00 -0.11 -5.32
C GLU A 128 14.02 0.99 -5.02
N GLY A 129 14.01 1.45 -3.79
CA GLY A 129 14.77 2.63 -3.39
C GLY A 129 16.15 2.35 -2.80
N GLU A 130 16.41 1.17 -2.25
CA GLU A 130 17.58 0.90 -1.43
C GLU A 130 18.90 1.13 -2.18
N PHE A 131 19.06 0.46 -3.31
CA PHE A 131 20.25 0.58 -4.14
C PHE A 131 20.29 1.90 -4.91
N ALA A 132 19.12 2.36 -5.39
CA ALA A 132 19.02 3.61 -6.14
C ALA A 132 19.36 4.83 -5.28
N PHE A 133 18.91 4.84 -4.02
CA PHE A 133 19.25 5.89 -3.06
C PHE A 133 20.76 5.91 -2.77
N ALA A 134 21.37 4.74 -2.55
CA ALA A 134 22.83 4.65 -2.33
C ALA A 134 23.63 5.14 -3.55
N ASP A 135 23.20 4.77 -4.77
CA ASP A 135 23.82 5.26 -6.02
C ASP A 135 23.67 6.78 -6.15
N LEU A 136 22.50 7.34 -5.82
CA LEU A 136 22.27 8.79 -5.82
C LEU A 136 23.15 9.50 -4.79
N ILE A 137 23.24 8.98 -3.55
CA ILE A 137 24.11 9.54 -2.50
C ILE A 137 25.59 9.51 -2.94
N THR A 138 26.04 8.43 -3.58
CA THR A 138 27.40 8.34 -4.14
C THR A 138 27.65 9.45 -5.16
N ASN A 139 26.71 9.69 -6.08
CA ASN A 139 26.82 10.75 -7.08
C ASN A 139 26.79 12.15 -6.44
N LEU A 140 25.92 12.38 -5.46
CA LEU A 140 25.89 13.63 -4.71
C LEU A 140 27.21 13.89 -3.96
N LYS A 141 27.75 12.87 -3.28
CA LYS A 141 29.03 12.93 -2.57
C LYS A 141 30.17 13.32 -3.51
N ASN A 142 30.27 12.66 -4.68
CA ASN A 142 31.29 12.92 -5.70
C ASN A 142 31.17 14.33 -6.31
N ASN A 143 30.02 14.99 -6.16
CA ASN A 143 29.76 16.35 -6.66
C ASN A 143 29.55 17.36 -5.52
N ASN A 144 30.16 17.13 -4.34
CA ASN A 144 30.10 18.00 -3.15
C ASN A 144 28.67 18.27 -2.67
N TYR A 145 27.78 17.29 -2.77
CA TYR A 145 26.35 17.39 -2.42
C TYR A 145 25.60 18.53 -3.14
N SER A 146 25.99 18.81 -4.40
CA SER A 146 25.29 19.77 -5.24
C SER A 146 24.36 19.04 -6.19
N SER A 147 23.04 19.18 -5.98
CA SER A 147 22.03 18.65 -6.89
C SER A 147 22.16 19.25 -8.30
N ASP A 148 22.50 20.53 -8.39
CA ASP A 148 22.67 21.24 -9.67
C ASP A 148 23.85 20.67 -10.48
N LYS A 149 24.98 20.31 -9.83
CA LYS A 149 26.10 19.69 -10.53
C LYS A 149 25.74 18.31 -11.07
N VAL A 150 25.04 17.49 -10.27
CA VAL A 150 24.59 16.16 -10.70
C VAL A 150 23.64 16.29 -11.89
N LYS A 151 22.69 17.22 -11.84
CA LYS A 151 21.74 17.52 -12.93
C LYS A 151 22.47 18.07 -14.18
N TYR A 152 23.43 18.99 -13.99
CA TYR A 152 24.21 19.56 -15.08
C TYR A 152 24.98 18.51 -15.89
N LEU A 153 25.55 17.52 -15.21
CA LEU A 153 26.37 16.45 -15.82
C LEU A 153 25.55 15.36 -16.53
N ASP A 154 24.20 15.46 -16.53
CA ASP A 154 23.30 14.45 -17.12
C ASP A 154 23.53 13.01 -16.61
N ILE A 155 23.88 12.86 -15.34
CA ILE A 155 24.23 11.54 -14.80
C ILE A 155 22.97 10.68 -14.73
N LEU A 156 22.97 9.58 -15.49
CA LEU A 156 21.92 8.56 -15.43
C LEU A 156 22.11 7.69 -14.17
N ILE A 157 21.28 7.95 -13.15
CA ILE A 157 21.32 7.22 -11.89
C ILE A 157 20.21 6.16 -11.90
N ARG A 158 20.48 4.98 -11.35
CA ARG A 158 19.53 3.86 -11.24
C ARG A 158 18.19 4.34 -10.71
N ASN A 159 17.10 3.97 -11.39
CA ASN A 159 15.71 4.23 -10.98
C ASN A 159 15.39 5.69 -10.60
N THR A 160 16.23 6.64 -10.97
CA THR A 160 16.13 8.05 -10.57
C THR A 160 15.70 8.92 -11.73
N ASN A 161 14.76 9.81 -11.45
CA ASN A 161 14.20 10.79 -12.38
C ASN A 161 14.44 12.19 -11.84
N TYR A 162 14.79 13.14 -12.72
CA TYR A 162 14.94 14.55 -12.39
C TYR A 162 14.77 15.45 -13.61
N LEU A 163 14.61 16.74 -13.39
CA LEU A 163 14.56 17.73 -14.46
C LEU A 163 15.92 18.38 -14.68
N LYS A 164 16.30 18.54 -15.96
CA LYS A 164 17.39 19.39 -16.41
C LYS A 164 16.88 20.27 -17.54
N ASP A 165 17.01 21.58 -17.41
CA ASP A 165 16.57 22.56 -18.41
C ASP A 165 15.14 22.31 -18.93
N GLY A 166 14.24 21.97 -18.00
CA GLY A 166 12.84 21.65 -18.28
C GLY A 166 12.60 20.32 -19.02
N LYS A 167 13.63 19.47 -19.19
CA LYS A 167 13.54 18.14 -19.78
C LYS A 167 13.70 17.05 -18.73
N LEU A 168 12.97 15.96 -18.92
CA LEU A 168 13.09 14.78 -18.04
C LEU A 168 14.37 13.99 -18.36
N VAL A 169 15.21 13.81 -17.35
CA VAL A 169 16.29 12.84 -17.33
C VAL A 169 15.82 11.63 -16.54
N SER A 170 15.80 10.47 -17.17
CA SER A 170 15.36 9.22 -16.54
C SER A 170 16.16 8.04 -17.09
N ASN A 171 16.39 7.04 -16.26
CA ASN A 171 17.02 5.78 -16.66
C ASN A 171 15.96 4.68 -16.78
N GLN A 172 16.33 3.56 -17.40
CA GLN A 172 15.48 2.37 -17.38
C GLN A 172 15.34 1.87 -15.94
N VAL A 173 14.11 1.54 -15.55
CA VAL A 173 13.85 0.96 -14.24
C VAL A 173 14.48 -0.43 -14.14
N ILE A 174 15.35 -0.58 -13.18
CA ILE A 174 16.06 -1.84 -12.87
C ILE A 174 15.41 -2.45 -11.63
N ARG A 175 15.09 -3.73 -11.71
CA ARG A 175 14.61 -4.53 -10.59
C ARG A 175 15.77 -5.25 -9.93
N GLU A 176 15.90 -5.10 -8.62
CA GLU A 176 16.90 -5.84 -7.87
C GLU A 176 16.46 -7.30 -7.65
N LYS A 177 17.39 -8.21 -7.89
CA LYS A 177 17.15 -9.64 -7.69
C LYS A 177 17.64 -10.11 -6.31
N ASN A 178 18.69 -9.48 -5.81
CA ASN A 178 19.35 -9.87 -4.57
C ASN A 178 19.00 -8.86 -3.46
N ILE A 179 17.78 -8.99 -2.91
CA ILE A 179 17.32 -8.18 -1.76
C ILE A 179 17.93 -8.67 -0.44
N GLU A 180 18.64 -9.81 -0.43
CA GLU A 180 19.32 -10.34 0.77
C GLU A 180 20.48 -9.44 1.22
N GLU A 181 20.99 -8.58 0.32
CA GLU A 181 22.00 -7.58 0.69
C GLU A 181 21.48 -6.48 1.61
N ILE A 182 20.17 -6.32 1.71
CA ILE A 182 19.55 -5.31 2.56
C ILE A 182 19.46 -5.87 3.99
N ASP A 183 20.18 -5.31 4.94
CA ASP A 183 20.15 -5.75 6.34
C ASP A 183 18.78 -5.46 6.96
N SER A 184 18.39 -6.24 7.99
CA SER A 184 17.11 -6.05 8.66
C SER A 184 17.08 -4.75 9.45
N PRO A 185 16.07 -3.88 9.25
CA PRO A 185 15.88 -2.70 10.05
C PRO A 185 15.34 -2.99 11.46
N TYR A 186 14.83 -4.20 11.69
CA TYR A 186 14.42 -4.66 13.02
C TYR A 186 15.63 -5.05 13.85
N THR A 187 16.39 -6.06 13.42
CA THR A 187 17.53 -6.57 14.19
C THR A 187 18.66 -5.54 14.35
N SER A 188 18.73 -4.54 13.48
CA SER A 188 19.64 -3.39 13.62
C SER A 188 19.14 -2.31 14.60
N GLY A 189 17.91 -2.42 15.13
CA GLY A 189 17.31 -1.47 16.06
C GLY A 189 16.81 -0.15 15.44
N LEU A 190 16.83 -0.01 14.10
CA LEU A 190 16.38 1.22 13.42
C LEU A 190 14.90 1.55 13.66
N LEU A 191 14.08 0.54 13.90
CA LEU A 191 12.64 0.67 14.13
C LEU A 191 12.24 0.69 15.61
N ASP A 192 13.19 0.63 16.55
CA ASP A 192 12.90 0.47 17.97
C ASP A 192 12.00 1.57 18.55
N LYS A 193 12.20 2.81 18.13
CA LYS A 193 11.39 3.93 18.62
C LYS A 193 9.90 3.80 18.30
N PHE A 194 9.54 3.09 17.22
CA PHE A 194 8.15 2.97 16.80
C PHE A 194 7.36 1.93 17.62
N PHE A 195 8.03 1.03 18.37
CA PHE A 195 7.35 0.13 19.32
C PHE A 195 6.71 0.84 20.50
N TYR A 196 7.07 2.09 20.75
CA TYR A 196 6.46 2.93 21.82
C TYR A 196 5.22 3.70 21.37
N SER A 197 4.88 3.64 20.09
CA SER A 197 3.70 4.24 19.48
C SER A 197 2.63 3.18 19.18
N PRO A 198 1.36 3.55 18.91
CA PRO A 198 0.31 2.59 18.54
C PRO A 198 0.41 2.10 17.09
N LEU A 199 1.58 2.23 16.47
CA LEU A 199 1.82 1.72 15.12
C LEU A 199 1.91 0.20 15.13
N ILE A 200 1.50 -0.41 14.01
CA ILE A 200 1.48 -1.84 13.80
C ILE A 200 2.77 -2.25 13.07
N PRO A 201 3.58 -3.18 13.63
CA PRO A 201 4.75 -3.69 12.94
C PRO A 201 4.40 -4.31 11.59
N ALA A 202 5.20 -4.02 10.57
CA ALA A 202 5.05 -4.52 9.22
C ALA A 202 6.21 -5.45 8.87
N LEU A 203 5.92 -6.63 8.32
CA LEU A 203 6.90 -7.63 7.89
C LEU A 203 6.82 -7.81 6.38
N GLU A 204 7.96 -7.73 5.69
CA GLU A 204 8.09 -8.09 4.27
C GLU A 204 8.92 -9.37 4.17
N THR A 205 8.34 -10.45 3.62
CA THR A 205 9.05 -11.73 3.40
C THR A 205 9.42 -11.92 1.94
N ASN A 206 8.63 -11.34 1.05
CA ASN A 206 8.89 -11.31 -0.38
C ASN A 206 8.36 -10.02 -1.01
N ARG A 207 8.93 -9.66 -2.14
CA ARG A 207 8.67 -8.41 -2.86
C ARG A 207 8.31 -8.70 -4.31
N GLY A 208 7.23 -8.08 -4.79
CA GLY A 208 6.75 -8.19 -6.17
C GLY A 208 5.49 -9.02 -6.31
N CYS A 209 4.83 -8.86 -7.48
CA CYS A 209 3.58 -9.56 -7.80
C CYS A 209 3.64 -10.09 -9.22
N PRO A 210 3.42 -11.40 -9.46
CA PRO A 210 3.50 -11.97 -10.80
C PRO A 210 2.29 -11.62 -11.68
N PHE A 211 1.30 -10.93 -11.13
CA PHE A 211 0.07 -10.52 -11.83
C PHE A 211 0.21 -9.11 -12.41
N SER A 212 -0.62 -8.80 -13.41
CA SER A 212 -0.57 -7.54 -14.17
C SER A 212 -1.87 -6.75 -14.09
N CYS A 213 -2.55 -6.78 -12.94
CA CYS A 213 -3.82 -6.06 -12.75
C CYS A 213 -3.62 -4.56 -12.99
N THR A 214 -4.37 -3.99 -13.94
CA THR A 214 -4.15 -2.61 -14.43
C THR A 214 -4.45 -1.53 -13.38
N TYR A 215 -5.29 -1.83 -12.40
CA TYR A 215 -5.66 -0.93 -11.30
C TYR A 215 -4.67 -0.96 -10.12
N CYS A 216 -3.69 -1.86 -10.14
CA CYS A 216 -2.78 -2.08 -9.03
C CYS A 216 -1.41 -1.45 -9.30
N ALA A 217 -0.87 -0.71 -8.34
CA ALA A 217 0.47 -0.12 -8.43
C ALA A 217 1.60 -1.17 -8.55
N ASP A 218 1.32 -2.43 -8.17
CA ASP A 218 2.24 -3.54 -8.32
C ASP A 218 1.97 -4.40 -9.56
N GLY A 219 0.94 -4.06 -10.36
CA GLY A 219 0.61 -4.71 -11.63
C GLY A 219 1.50 -4.31 -12.81
N ILE A 220 2.44 -3.39 -12.63
CA ILE A 220 3.33 -2.92 -13.67
C ILE A 220 4.46 -3.94 -13.96
N LYS A 221 4.86 -4.01 -15.23
CA LYS A 221 5.90 -4.97 -15.70
C LYS A 221 7.20 -4.92 -14.88
N ALA A 222 7.58 -3.76 -14.40
CA ALA A 222 8.78 -3.60 -13.58
C ALA A 222 8.73 -4.37 -12.25
N LYS A 223 7.53 -4.72 -11.74
CA LYS A 223 7.32 -5.37 -10.45
C LYS A 223 6.85 -6.83 -10.55
N ASN A 224 6.83 -7.43 -11.75
CA ASN A 224 6.26 -8.76 -11.98
C ASN A 224 7.17 -9.94 -11.58
N LYS A 225 8.42 -9.68 -11.19
CA LYS A 225 9.33 -10.70 -10.67
C LYS A 225 9.35 -10.64 -9.16
N VAL A 226 9.31 -11.81 -8.53
CA VAL A 226 9.31 -11.92 -7.06
C VAL A 226 10.71 -12.21 -6.56
N SER A 227 11.20 -11.37 -5.66
CA SER A 227 12.40 -11.56 -4.85
C SER A 227 12.00 -11.93 -3.43
N LYS A 228 12.81 -12.75 -2.73
CA LYS A 228 12.49 -13.24 -1.38
C LYS A 228 13.64 -12.96 -0.44
N PHE A 229 13.31 -12.65 0.79
CA PHE A 229 14.27 -12.63 1.88
C PHE A 229 14.56 -14.05 2.38
N ASN A 230 15.76 -14.24 2.94
CA ASN A 230 16.16 -15.50 3.57
C ASN A 230 15.25 -15.81 4.76
N GLN A 231 14.88 -17.08 4.93
CA GLN A 231 13.96 -17.52 5.98
C GLN A 231 14.54 -17.34 7.40
N ASP A 232 15.85 -17.43 7.59
CA ASP A 232 16.48 -17.17 8.88
C ASP A 232 16.27 -15.69 9.28
N ARG A 233 16.45 -14.76 8.34
CA ARG A 233 16.14 -13.34 8.55
C ARG A 233 14.67 -13.13 8.90
N VAL A 234 13.75 -13.73 8.16
CA VAL A 234 12.31 -13.63 8.43
C VAL A 234 11.97 -14.09 9.83
N LYS A 235 12.55 -15.22 10.25
CA LYS A 235 12.41 -15.76 11.61
C LYS A 235 12.95 -14.81 12.67
N ASP A 236 14.14 -14.23 12.45
CA ASP A 236 14.76 -13.30 13.38
C ASP A 236 13.94 -12.02 13.51
N ASP A 237 13.40 -11.48 12.41
CA ASP A 237 12.53 -10.31 12.40
C ASP A 237 11.22 -10.59 13.17
N ILE A 238 10.58 -11.73 12.96
CA ILE A 238 9.38 -12.15 13.70
C ILE A 238 9.65 -12.21 15.20
N ASN A 239 10.74 -12.86 15.62
CA ASN A 239 11.11 -12.96 17.02
C ASN A 239 11.46 -11.59 17.63
N TYR A 240 12.15 -10.73 16.87
CA TYR A 240 12.49 -9.38 17.28
C TYR A 240 11.25 -8.54 17.55
N ILE A 241 10.30 -8.57 16.59
CA ILE A 241 9.01 -7.88 16.69
C ILE A 241 8.21 -8.44 17.89
N ALA A 242 8.01 -9.75 17.96
CA ALA A 242 7.17 -10.37 18.97
C ALA A 242 7.66 -10.11 20.40
N LYS A 243 8.96 -10.03 20.61
CA LYS A 243 9.56 -9.69 21.90
C LYS A 243 9.31 -8.24 22.34
N ARG A 244 9.09 -7.32 21.39
CA ARG A 244 9.00 -5.85 21.64
C ARG A 244 7.62 -5.26 21.48
N ALA A 245 6.78 -5.85 20.66
CA ALA A 245 5.42 -5.35 20.40
C ALA A 245 4.57 -5.44 21.68
N ASN A 246 4.20 -4.25 22.22
CA ASN A 246 3.43 -4.13 23.46
C ASN A 246 2.35 -3.03 23.40
N LYS A 247 2.22 -2.35 22.26
CA LYS A 247 1.23 -1.28 22.02
C LYS A 247 0.17 -1.69 21.00
N THR A 248 0.34 -2.83 20.36
CA THR A 248 -0.59 -3.39 19.38
C THR A 248 -0.56 -4.91 19.48
N ASN A 249 -1.67 -5.55 19.13
CA ASN A 249 -1.83 -7.00 19.09
C ASN A 249 -1.73 -7.54 17.65
N GLU A 250 -1.58 -6.66 16.68
CA GLU A 250 -1.60 -6.98 15.26
C GLU A 250 -0.18 -7.00 14.66
N LEU A 251 0.03 -7.90 13.70
CA LEU A 251 1.16 -7.92 12.77
C LEU A 251 0.64 -7.81 11.34
N ILE A 252 1.26 -6.96 10.53
CA ILE A 252 0.96 -6.86 9.10
C ILE A 252 2.06 -7.55 8.31
N ILE A 253 1.69 -8.48 7.41
CA ILE A 253 2.57 -8.96 6.35
C ILE A 253 2.27 -8.14 5.09
N THR A 254 3.27 -7.44 4.58
CA THR A 254 3.14 -6.54 3.43
C THR A 254 3.27 -7.25 2.09
N ASP A 255 3.48 -8.56 2.10
CA ASP A 255 3.53 -9.39 0.91
C ASP A 255 2.21 -9.34 0.13
N LEU A 256 2.31 -9.21 -1.19
CA LEU A 256 1.13 -9.03 -2.06
C LEU A 256 0.33 -10.31 -2.30
N ASN A 257 0.87 -11.48 -1.94
CA ASN A 257 0.24 -12.79 -2.17
C ASN A 257 0.70 -13.81 -1.12
N PHE A 258 0.47 -13.53 0.16
CA PHE A 258 0.84 -14.44 1.25
C PHE A 258 0.08 -15.77 1.14
N GLY A 259 0.79 -16.88 1.25
CA GLY A 259 0.27 -18.24 0.99
C GLY A 259 0.50 -18.74 -0.44
N MET A 260 1.06 -17.92 -1.32
CA MET A 260 1.36 -18.33 -2.69
C MET A 260 2.67 -19.13 -2.80
N TYR A 261 3.63 -18.88 -1.93
CA TYR A 261 4.97 -19.49 -2.00
C TYR A 261 5.22 -20.50 -0.89
N LYS A 262 6.17 -21.45 -1.12
CA LYS A 262 6.48 -22.48 -0.13
C LYS A 262 6.99 -21.90 1.20
N GLY A 263 7.84 -20.87 1.14
CA GLY A 263 8.36 -20.20 2.33
C GLY A 263 7.29 -19.56 3.23
N ASP A 264 6.10 -19.26 2.69
CA ASP A 264 5.01 -18.68 3.48
C ASP A 264 4.49 -19.65 4.56
N VAL A 265 4.63 -20.98 4.33
CA VAL A 265 4.29 -22.02 5.33
C VAL A 265 5.27 -21.96 6.49
N GLU A 266 6.57 -21.79 6.21
CA GLU A 266 7.62 -21.65 7.22
C GLU A 266 7.42 -20.35 8.02
N THR A 267 7.10 -19.24 7.32
CA THR A 267 6.77 -17.95 7.96
C THR A 267 5.57 -18.10 8.92
N ALA A 268 4.51 -18.81 8.51
CA ALA A 268 3.36 -19.06 9.38
C ALA A 268 3.74 -19.87 10.63
N GLN A 269 4.65 -20.85 10.47
CA GLN A 269 5.15 -21.61 11.61
C GLN A 269 5.97 -20.73 12.56
N TYR A 270 6.87 -19.87 12.06
CA TYR A 270 7.63 -18.93 12.89
C TYR A 270 6.73 -17.97 13.67
N ILE A 271 5.65 -17.48 13.05
CA ILE A 271 4.65 -16.64 13.73
C ILE A 271 3.97 -17.41 14.85
N THR A 272 3.58 -18.67 14.60
CA THR A 272 2.93 -19.53 15.62
C THR A 272 3.88 -19.85 16.78
N ASP A 273 5.14 -20.12 16.49
CA ASP A 273 6.18 -20.39 17.50
C ASP A 273 6.44 -19.13 18.35
N ALA A 274 6.60 -17.97 17.73
CA ALA A 274 6.76 -16.69 18.43
C ALA A 274 5.54 -16.38 19.32
N ARG A 275 4.32 -16.61 18.80
CA ARG A 275 3.08 -16.44 19.56
C ARG A 275 3.02 -17.35 20.79
N SER A 276 3.52 -18.57 20.69
CA SER A 276 3.55 -19.48 21.83
C SER A 276 4.39 -18.95 23.00
N VAL A 277 5.49 -18.27 22.68
CA VAL A 277 6.46 -17.71 23.64
C VAL A 277 6.06 -16.33 24.13
N TYR A 278 5.76 -15.42 23.19
CA TYR A 278 5.59 -13.98 23.47
C TYR A 278 4.13 -13.53 23.54
N LYS A 279 3.16 -14.40 23.21
CA LYS A 279 1.72 -14.11 23.13
C LYS A 279 1.37 -13.07 22.06
N TYR A 280 2.24 -12.84 21.09
CA TYR A 280 2.10 -11.92 19.98
C TYR A 280 2.45 -12.63 18.65
N PRO A 281 1.73 -12.32 17.54
CA PRO A 281 0.54 -11.47 17.42
C PRO A 281 -0.76 -12.20 17.82
N GLU A 282 -1.81 -11.43 18.18
CA GLU A 282 -3.18 -11.95 18.38
C GLU A 282 -4.00 -11.91 17.09
N SER A 283 -3.64 -10.99 16.16
CA SER A 283 -4.22 -10.91 14.83
C SER A 283 -3.14 -10.68 13.77
N LEU A 284 -3.40 -11.18 12.57
CA LEU A 284 -2.53 -11.06 11.40
C LEU A 284 -3.30 -10.47 10.23
N SER A 285 -2.77 -9.41 9.64
CA SER A 285 -3.25 -8.85 8.38
C SER A 285 -2.29 -9.20 7.25
N ALA A 286 -2.79 -9.84 6.20
CA ALA A 286 -2.01 -10.19 5.01
C ALA A 286 -2.92 -10.35 3.80
N SER A 287 -2.46 -9.94 2.62
CA SER A 287 -3.16 -10.20 1.36
C SER A 287 -3.00 -11.66 0.94
N ALA A 288 -4.10 -12.40 0.88
CA ALA A 288 -4.08 -13.81 0.51
C ALA A 288 -3.64 -14.03 -0.94
N GLY A 289 -2.82 -15.05 -1.16
CA GLY A 289 -2.37 -15.45 -2.49
C GLY A 289 -3.53 -15.91 -3.37
N LYS A 290 -3.56 -15.46 -4.61
CA LYS A 290 -4.62 -15.82 -5.59
C LYS A 290 -4.52 -17.24 -6.12
N ASN A 291 -3.34 -17.86 -6.03
CA ASN A 291 -3.08 -19.22 -6.50
C ASN A 291 -2.71 -20.10 -5.31
N ASN A 292 -2.81 -21.43 -5.48
CA ASN A 292 -2.53 -22.43 -4.45
C ASN A 292 -3.45 -22.35 -3.21
N PRO A 293 -4.77 -22.49 -3.39
CA PRO A 293 -5.74 -22.46 -2.29
C PRO A 293 -5.41 -23.49 -1.18
N ASP A 294 -4.90 -24.67 -1.55
CA ASP A 294 -4.50 -25.71 -0.58
C ASP A 294 -3.40 -25.21 0.40
N ARG A 295 -2.45 -24.42 -0.11
CA ARG A 295 -1.40 -23.85 0.75
C ARG A 295 -1.96 -22.74 1.63
N VAL A 296 -2.86 -21.89 1.10
CA VAL A 296 -3.56 -20.89 1.91
C VAL A 296 -4.32 -21.57 3.04
N MET A 297 -5.06 -22.65 2.77
CA MET A 297 -5.75 -23.44 3.80
C MET A 297 -4.77 -24.08 4.81
N GLN A 298 -3.63 -24.59 4.36
CA GLN A 298 -2.58 -25.10 5.24
C GLN A 298 -2.10 -24.01 6.22
N ILE A 299 -1.83 -22.81 5.72
CA ILE A 299 -1.36 -21.67 6.52
C ILE A 299 -2.43 -21.25 7.53
N ILE A 300 -3.71 -21.17 7.13
CA ILE A 300 -4.82 -20.85 8.03
C ILE A 300 -4.88 -21.84 9.19
N LYS A 301 -4.67 -23.14 8.91
CA LYS A 301 -4.61 -24.20 9.97
C LYS A 301 -3.44 -23.97 10.94
N ILE A 302 -2.26 -23.60 10.44
CA ILE A 302 -1.07 -23.34 11.25
C ILE A 302 -1.31 -22.10 12.14
N LEU A 303 -1.87 -21.03 11.59
CA LEU A 303 -2.10 -19.76 12.26
C LEU A 303 -3.28 -19.76 13.26
N LYS A 304 -4.09 -20.81 13.27
CA LYS A 304 -5.13 -21.06 14.30
C LYS A 304 -6.05 -19.85 14.54
N GLY A 305 -6.61 -19.28 13.47
CA GLY A 305 -7.66 -18.27 13.54
C GLY A 305 -7.19 -16.82 13.72
N ILE A 306 -5.88 -16.55 13.76
CA ILE A 306 -5.41 -15.14 13.80
C ILE A 306 -5.35 -14.46 12.42
N TRP A 307 -5.45 -15.21 11.34
CA TRP A 307 -5.51 -14.69 9.97
C TRP A 307 -6.88 -14.98 9.37
N PHE A 308 -7.58 -13.91 8.98
CA PHE A 308 -8.91 -14.00 8.40
C PHE A 308 -8.85 -14.44 6.94
N VAL A 309 -9.76 -15.34 6.57
CA VAL A 309 -9.83 -15.88 5.22
C VAL A 309 -10.42 -14.83 4.27
N SER A 310 -9.65 -14.43 3.29
CA SER A 310 -10.12 -13.56 2.22
C SER A 310 -9.87 -14.16 0.84
N SER A 311 -10.79 -13.93 -0.08
CA SER A 311 -10.59 -14.28 -1.48
C SER A 311 -11.20 -13.19 -2.36
N SER A 312 -10.35 -12.28 -2.83
CA SER A 312 -10.78 -11.10 -3.60
C SER A 312 -11.10 -11.49 -5.04
N ILE A 313 -12.36 -11.42 -5.43
CA ILE A 313 -12.82 -11.68 -6.80
C ILE A 313 -12.84 -10.43 -7.67
N GLN A 314 -13.01 -9.25 -7.09
CA GLN A 314 -13.09 -7.92 -7.72
C GLN A 314 -14.27 -7.76 -8.69
N SER A 315 -14.51 -8.71 -9.58
CA SER A 315 -15.64 -8.89 -10.45
C SER A 315 -15.77 -10.37 -10.84
N THR A 316 -16.95 -10.83 -11.25
CA THR A 316 -17.17 -12.17 -11.82
C THR A 316 -17.33 -12.15 -13.33
N ASP A 317 -17.46 -10.97 -13.92
CA ASP A 317 -17.66 -10.83 -15.37
C ASP A 317 -16.34 -11.04 -16.14
N PRO A 318 -16.29 -11.99 -17.12
CA PRO A 318 -15.07 -12.28 -17.86
C PRO A 318 -14.51 -11.07 -18.63
N TYR A 319 -15.37 -10.23 -19.21
CA TYR A 319 -14.94 -9.06 -19.97
C TYR A 319 -14.33 -7.99 -19.05
N VAL A 320 -14.92 -7.77 -17.87
CA VAL A 320 -14.36 -6.86 -16.86
C VAL A 320 -13.00 -7.37 -16.40
N LEU A 321 -12.88 -8.66 -16.09
CA LEU A 321 -11.62 -9.27 -15.65
C LEU A 321 -10.53 -9.17 -16.73
N GLU A 322 -10.87 -9.45 -18.00
CA GLU A 322 -9.96 -9.29 -19.14
C GLU A 322 -9.51 -7.83 -19.29
N SER A 323 -10.45 -6.88 -19.19
CA SER A 323 -10.19 -5.45 -19.30
C SER A 323 -9.18 -4.92 -18.28
N VAL A 324 -9.14 -5.55 -17.10
CA VAL A 324 -8.18 -5.21 -16.03
C VAL A 324 -7.04 -6.22 -15.87
N LYS A 325 -6.86 -7.12 -16.84
CA LYS A 325 -5.80 -8.15 -16.85
C LYS A 325 -5.76 -8.99 -15.57
N ARG A 326 -6.93 -9.38 -15.09
CA ARG A 326 -7.05 -10.18 -13.87
C ARG A 326 -7.61 -11.56 -14.17
N SER A 327 -7.09 -12.58 -13.47
CA SER A 327 -7.69 -13.91 -13.37
C SER A 327 -8.09 -14.18 -11.92
N ASN A 328 -9.27 -14.74 -11.72
CA ASN A 328 -9.73 -15.20 -10.41
C ASN A 328 -9.36 -16.68 -10.20
N ILE A 329 -9.41 -17.14 -8.94
CA ILE A 329 -9.40 -18.57 -8.61
C ILE A 329 -10.68 -19.22 -9.14
N SER A 330 -10.67 -20.55 -9.25
CA SER A 330 -11.87 -21.28 -9.67
C SER A 330 -13.03 -21.12 -8.67
N ALA A 331 -14.26 -21.26 -9.14
CA ALA A 331 -15.45 -21.18 -8.29
C ALA A 331 -15.40 -22.18 -7.12
N ASP A 332 -14.95 -23.41 -7.39
CA ASP A 332 -14.81 -24.46 -6.36
C ASP A 332 -13.76 -24.08 -5.30
N SER A 333 -12.62 -23.51 -5.74
CA SER A 333 -11.58 -23.04 -4.81
C SER A 333 -12.06 -21.87 -3.97
N PHE A 334 -12.81 -20.93 -4.57
CA PHE A 334 -13.39 -19.79 -3.85
C PHE A 334 -14.37 -20.27 -2.78
N LYS A 335 -15.33 -21.12 -3.17
CA LYS A 335 -16.31 -21.70 -2.25
C LYS A 335 -15.64 -22.51 -1.14
N GLY A 336 -14.68 -23.38 -1.48
CA GLY A 336 -13.97 -24.20 -0.50
C GLY A 336 -13.19 -23.38 0.54
N LEU A 337 -12.59 -22.26 0.15
CA LEU A 337 -11.91 -21.34 1.08
C LEU A 337 -12.91 -20.68 2.04
N LEU A 338 -14.06 -20.21 1.54
CA LEU A 338 -15.08 -19.58 2.37
C LEU A 338 -15.74 -20.58 3.32
N GLU A 339 -16.10 -21.78 2.83
CA GLU A 339 -16.66 -22.84 3.66
C GLU A 339 -15.71 -23.26 4.79
N TYR A 340 -14.41 -23.40 4.47
CA TYR A 340 -13.40 -23.70 5.48
C TYR A 340 -13.28 -22.58 6.51
N GLY A 341 -13.23 -21.31 6.09
CA GLY A 341 -13.18 -20.17 6.97
C GLY A 341 -14.38 -20.09 7.90
N ASN A 342 -15.59 -20.32 7.39
CA ASN A 342 -16.83 -20.31 8.17
C ASN A 342 -16.93 -21.44 9.20
N GLN A 343 -16.19 -22.54 9.02
CA GLN A 343 -16.17 -23.68 9.96
C GLN A 343 -15.15 -23.54 11.09
N THR A 344 -14.15 -22.69 10.95
CA THR A 344 -12.97 -22.68 11.84
C THR A 344 -13.10 -21.84 13.11
N GLY A 345 -14.22 -21.14 13.36
CA GLY A 345 -14.42 -20.44 14.64
C GLY A 345 -15.67 -19.56 14.69
N ASN A 346 -16.11 -19.26 15.90
CA ASN A 346 -17.31 -18.43 16.17
C ASN A 346 -17.17 -16.97 15.69
N ASP A 347 -15.94 -16.51 15.35
CA ASP A 347 -15.64 -15.13 14.93
C ASP A 347 -14.85 -15.10 13.61
N ALA A 348 -14.80 -16.20 12.84
CA ALA A 348 -14.08 -16.25 11.58
C ALA A 348 -14.84 -15.46 10.52
N PHE A 349 -14.45 -14.21 10.34
CA PHE A 349 -14.96 -13.38 9.24
C PHE A 349 -14.31 -13.79 7.94
N THR A 350 -15.09 -14.46 7.08
CA THR A 350 -14.72 -14.60 5.67
C THR A 350 -15.13 -13.34 4.92
N PHE A 351 -14.28 -12.85 4.03
CA PHE A 351 -14.67 -11.73 3.19
C PHE A 351 -14.20 -11.89 1.76
N THR A 352 -14.93 -11.26 0.85
CA THR A 352 -14.50 -11.04 -0.52
C THR A 352 -14.45 -9.55 -0.81
N GLU A 353 -13.66 -9.19 -1.82
CA GLU A 353 -13.53 -7.81 -2.28
C GLU A 353 -14.07 -7.69 -3.69
N ILE A 354 -14.88 -6.67 -3.93
CA ILE A 354 -15.47 -6.33 -5.22
C ILE A 354 -15.16 -4.86 -5.50
N ILE A 355 -14.79 -4.54 -6.75
CA ILE A 355 -14.50 -3.17 -7.16
C ILE A 355 -15.58 -2.71 -8.12
N LEU A 356 -16.32 -1.66 -7.73
CA LEU A 356 -17.33 -1.01 -8.54
C LEU A 356 -16.70 -0.13 -9.63
N ALA A 357 -17.30 -0.15 -10.81
CA ALA A 357 -16.97 0.70 -11.96
C ALA A 357 -15.58 0.47 -12.57
N LEU A 358 -15.06 -0.77 -12.48
CA LEU A 358 -13.91 -1.17 -13.29
C LEU A 358 -14.15 -0.96 -14.78
N PRO A 359 -13.11 -0.80 -15.61
CA PRO A 359 -13.23 -0.74 -17.06
C PRO A 359 -14.12 -1.85 -17.64
N GLY A 360 -15.21 -1.46 -18.35
CA GLY A 360 -16.16 -2.40 -18.95
C GLY A 360 -17.23 -2.99 -18.01
N ASP A 361 -17.27 -2.53 -16.76
CA ASP A 361 -18.32 -2.89 -15.79
C ASP A 361 -19.67 -2.24 -16.14
N THR A 362 -20.76 -2.87 -15.71
CA THR A 362 -22.15 -2.36 -15.79
C THR A 362 -22.85 -2.59 -14.46
N LYS A 363 -24.01 -1.96 -14.27
CA LYS A 363 -24.83 -2.19 -13.06
C LYS A 363 -25.17 -3.68 -12.90
N GLU A 364 -25.59 -4.34 -13.95
CA GLU A 364 -25.98 -5.77 -13.92
C GLU A 364 -24.79 -6.68 -13.60
N LYS A 365 -23.60 -6.40 -14.14
CA LYS A 365 -22.39 -7.17 -13.85
C LYS A 365 -21.94 -6.98 -12.42
N HIS A 366 -22.03 -5.76 -11.92
CA HIS A 366 -21.71 -5.46 -10.52
C HIS A 366 -22.66 -6.22 -9.57
N PHE A 367 -23.98 -6.15 -9.81
CA PHE A 367 -24.98 -6.88 -8.99
C PHE A 367 -24.74 -8.39 -9.02
N LYS A 368 -24.44 -8.99 -10.19
CA LYS A 368 -24.05 -10.40 -10.29
C LYS A 368 -22.82 -10.76 -9.50
N SER A 369 -21.85 -9.85 -9.40
CA SER A 369 -20.64 -10.08 -8.60
C SER A 369 -20.96 -10.05 -7.10
N LEU A 370 -21.85 -9.17 -6.68
CA LEU A 370 -22.34 -9.10 -5.30
C LEU A 370 -23.14 -10.37 -4.93
N GLU A 371 -24.10 -10.73 -5.76
CA GLU A 371 -24.89 -11.95 -5.63
C GLU A 371 -24.01 -13.19 -5.52
N TYR A 372 -23.00 -13.30 -6.40
CA TYR A 372 -22.06 -14.42 -6.39
C TYR A 372 -21.31 -14.52 -5.06
N GLY A 373 -20.83 -13.39 -4.50
CA GLY A 373 -20.13 -13.37 -3.22
C GLY A 373 -21.02 -13.88 -2.08
N ILE A 374 -22.26 -13.38 -1.99
CA ILE A 374 -23.25 -13.75 -0.98
C ILE A 374 -23.65 -15.22 -1.10
N ASN A 375 -24.04 -15.66 -2.30
CA ASN A 375 -24.51 -17.03 -2.55
C ASN A 375 -23.41 -18.10 -2.33
N ASN A 376 -22.13 -17.72 -2.40
CA ASN A 376 -21.01 -18.61 -2.06
C ASN A 376 -20.54 -18.49 -0.59
N GLY A 377 -21.24 -17.74 0.24
CA GLY A 377 -21.08 -17.74 1.70
C GLY A 377 -20.01 -16.79 2.22
N ALA A 378 -19.65 -15.74 1.46
CA ALA A 378 -18.86 -14.64 2.01
C ALA A 378 -19.67 -13.91 3.09
N ARG A 379 -19.18 -13.86 4.32
CA ARG A 379 -19.86 -13.18 5.42
C ARG A 379 -19.73 -11.66 5.39
N ASN A 380 -18.75 -11.17 4.65
CA ASN A 380 -18.58 -9.74 4.39
C ASN A 380 -18.20 -9.51 2.93
N ILE A 381 -18.84 -8.56 2.31
CA ILE A 381 -18.50 -8.04 0.99
C ILE A 381 -17.86 -6.66 1.20
N ARG A 382 -16.57 -6.55 0.97
CA ARG A 382 -15.88 -5.26 0.93
C ARG A 382 -15.99 -4.68 -0.46
N ILE A 383 -16.73 -3.58 -0.57
CA ILE A 383 -17.00 -2.96 -1.86
C ILE A 383 -16.15 -1.70 -2.00
N TYR A 384 -15.21 -1.75 -2.93
CA TYR A 384 -14.35 -0.62 -3.26
C TYR A 384 -14.86 0.09 -4.51
N GLN A 385 -14.70 1.39 -4.57
CA GLN A 385 -14.86 2.16 -5.80
C GLN A 385 -13.55 2.12 -6.55
N ALA A 386 -13.59 1.96 -7.89
CA ALA A 386 -12.38 1.94 -8.70
C ALA A 386 -11.62 3.26 -8.57
N MET A 387 -10.47 3.24 -7.91
CA MET A 387 -9.58 4.39 -7.75
C MET A 387 -8.59 4.45 -8.89
N VAL A 388 -8.33 5.66 -9.38
CA VAL A 388 -7.30 5.92 -10.39
C VAL A 388 -6.00 6.30 -9.69
N LEU A 389 -5.18 5.29 -9.40
CA LEU A 389 -3.87 5.51 -8.78
C LEU A 389 -2.84 5.90 -9.85
N ILE A 390 -2.15 7.02 -9.66
CA ILE A 390 -1.22 7.62 -10.64
C ILE A 390 -0.16 6.62 -11.16
N GLY A 391 0.37 5.75 -10.31
CA GLY A 391 1.39 4.76 -10.68
C GLY A 391 0.85 3.48 -11.33
N THR A 392 -0.34 3.50 -11.95
CA THR A 392 -0.99 2.31 -12.53
C THR A 392 -1.23 2.45 -14.03
N GLU A 393 -1.39 1.31 -14.72
CA GLU A 393 -1.79 1.29 -16.13
C GLU A 393 -3.19 1.91 -16.31
N MET A 394 -4.10 1.70 -15.36
CA MET A 394 -5.46 2.23 -15.41
C MET A 394 -5.48 3.77 -15.42
N ALA A 395 -4.47 4.42 -14.84
CA ALA A 395 -4.36 5.88 -14.81
C ALA A 395 -3.94 6.50 -16.15
N THR A 396 -3.34 5.73 -17.05
CA THR A 396 -2.81 6.25 -18.31
C THR A 396 -3.90 6.87 -19.20
N LEU A 397 -3.54 7.89 -19.96
CA LEU A 397 -4.47 8.54 -20.92
C LEU A 397 -5.01 7.55 -21.95
N GLU A 398 -4.23 6.55 -22.34
CA GLU A 398 -4.66 5.51 -23.27
C GLU A 398 -5.82 4.69 -22.68
N THR A 399 -5.68 4.18 -21.45
CA THR A 399 -6.72 3.40 -20.76
C THR A 399 -7.97 4.24 -20.52
N ARG A 400 -7.81 5.49 -20.06
CA ARG A 400 -8.94 6.41 -19.85
C ARG A 400 -9.76 6.63 -21.12
N LYS A 401 -9.11 6.85 -22.26
CA LYS A 401 -9.77 7.01 -23.56
C LYS A 401 -10.42 5.72 -24.04
N LYS A 402 -9.71 4.59 -23.95
CA LYS A 402 -10.18 3.28 -24.39
C LYS A 402 -11.51 2.88 -23.77
N TYR A 403 -11.66 3.13 -22.47
CA TYR A 403 -12.85 2.74 -21.71
C TYR A 403 -13.78 3.92 -21.39
N ASN A 404 -13.53 5.09 -21.94
CA ASN A 404 -14.29 6.32 -21.69
C ASN A 404 -14.49 6.58 -20.18
N LEU A 405 -13.40 6.50 -19.41
CA LEU A 405 -13.46 6.65 -17.96
C LEU A 405 -13.78 8.10 -17.59
N VAL A 406 -14.87 8.30 -16.86
CA VAL A 406 -15.24 9.57 -16.25
C VAL A 406 -14.98 9.49 -14.75
N THR A 407 -14.30 10.50 -14.22
CA THR A 407 -13.85 10.49 -12.83
C THR A 407 -14.37 11.67 -12.03
N LYS A 408 -14.42 11.53 -10.73
CA LYS A 408 -14.64 12.59 -9.73
C LYS A 408 -13.59 12.46 -8.62
N TYR A 409 -13.47 13.53 -7.84
CA TYR A 409 -12.53 13.61 -6.73
C TYR A 409 -13.26 13.60 -5.41
N ARG A 410 -12.66 12.95 -4.40
CA ARG A 410 -13.13 13.01 -3.01
C ARG A 410 -11.95 13.06 -2.05
N VAL A 411 -12.18 13.55 -0.85
CA VAL A 411 -11.19 13.48 0.23
C VAL A 411 -11.02 12.03 0.68
N ILE A 412 -9.78 11.59 0.84
CA ILE A 412 -9.49 10.27 1.40
C ILE A 412 -9.91 10.24 2.87
N PRO A 413 -10.78 9.31 3.29
CA PRO A 413 -11.24 9.24 4.67
C PRO A 413 -10.08 9.13 5.67
N GLY A 414 -10.03 10.06 6.64
CA GLY A 414 -9.00 10.09 7.67
C GLY A 414 -7.64 10.67 7.24
N ALA A 415 -7.41 10.89 5.94
CA ALA A 415 -6.15 11.44 5.43
C ALA A 415 -6.20 12.97 5.34
N PHE A 416 -6.29 13.62 6.49
CA PHE A 416 -6.27 15.09 6.62
C PHE A 416 -5.75 15.49 7.99
N GLY A 417 -5.35 16.74 8.13
CA GLY A 417 -4.91 17.32 9.39
C GLY A 417 -4.70 18.82 9.32
N ASP A 418 -4.56 19.40 10.49
CA ASP A 418 -4.22 20.80 10.70
C ASP A 418 -2.84 20.83 11.39
N TYR A 419 -1.84 21.32 10.68
CA TYR A 419 -0.44 21.25 11.08
C TYR A 419 0.14 22.64 11.27
N HIS A 420 1.02 22.78 12.23
CA HIS A 420 1.80 23.99 12.46
C HIS A 420 3.25 23.81 11.99
N PHE A 421 3.61 24.41 10.87
CA PHE A 421 4.99 24.43 10.38
C PHE A 421 5.67 25.69 10.90
N GLY A 422 6.24 25.61 12.11
CA GLY A 422 6.66 26.78 12.87
C GLY A 422 5.45 27.66 13.24
N SER A 423 5.42 28.91 12.76
CA SER A 423 4.29 29.82 12.97
C SER A 423 3.20 29.74 11.91
N GLU A 424 3.40 28.97 10.84
CA GLU A 424 2.45 28.85 9.73
C GLU A 424 1.48 27.70 9.97
N ARG A 425 0.16 27.95 9.82
CA ARG A 425 -0.88 26.93 9.91
C ARG A 425 -1.19 26.39 8.53
N HIS A 426 -1.23 25.05 8.39
CA HIS A 426 -1.50 24.34 7.15
C HIS A 426 -2.65 23.34 7.35
N GLU A 427 -3.80 23.62 6.72
CA GLU A 427 -4.90 22.66 6.62
C GLU A 427 -4.68 21.80 5.38
N ILE A 428 -4.41 20.51 5.57
CA ILE A 428 -4.00 19.60 4.51
C ILE A 428 -4.96 18.42 4.43
N SER A 429 -5.43 18.11 3.23
CA SER A 429 -6.28 16.95 2.96
C SER A 429 -5.79 16.23 1.70
N GLU A 430 -5.76 14.92 1.75
CA GLU A 430 -5.48 14.09 0.58
C GLU A 430 -6.74 13.87 -0.24
N ILE A 431 -6.55 13.85 -1.56
CA ILE A 431 -7.63 13.70 -2.52
C ILE A 431 -7.35 12.47 -3.37
N GLU A 432 -8.36 11.63 -3.56
CA GLU A 432 -8.32 10.50 -4.48
C GLU A 432 -9.27 10.71 -5.66
N GLU A 433 -8.86 10.18 -6.81
CA GLU A 433 -9.64 10.16 -8.04
C GLU A 433 -10.36 8.82 -8.16
N ILE A 434 -11.69 8.84 -8.33
CA ILE A 434 -12.52 7.64 -8.46
C ILE A 434 -13.25 7.64 -9.80
N ILE A 435 -13.41 6.45 -10.40
CA ILE A 435 -14.21 6.25 -11.61
C ILE A 435 -15.69 6.24 -11.20
N VAL A 436 -16.48 7.07 -11.84
CA VAL A 436 -17.94 7.18 -11.60
C VAL A 436 -18.78 6.88 -12.84
N SER A 437 -18.14 6.67 -13.99
CA SER A 437 -18.76 6.24 -15.24
C SER A 437 -17.70 5.63 -16.15
N ASN A 438 -18.11 4.73 -17.03
CA ASN A 438 -17.28 4.14 -18.06
C ASN A 438 -18.13 3.83 -19.31
N SER A 439 -17.56 3.19 -20.34
CA SER A 439 -18.30 2.86 -21.56
C SER A 439 -19.52 1.96 -21.37
N GLY A 440 -19.65 1.25 -20.24
CA GLY A 440 -20.77 0.33 -19.92
C GLY A 440 -21.63 0.78 -18.75
N MET A 441 -21.22 1.78 -17.98
CA MET A 441 -21.88 2.25 -16.75
C MET A 441 -22.07 3.74 -16.79
N SER A 442 -23.30 4.24 -16.77
CA SER A 442 -23.62 5.66 -16.60
C SER A 442 -23.35 6.13 -15.16
N PHE A 443 -23.32 7.47 -14.94
CA PHE A 443 -23.23 8.00 -13.57
C PHE A 443 -24.45 7.63 -12.74
N ASP A 444 -25.65 7.59 -13.34
CA ASP A 444 -26.88 7.19 -12.63
C ASP A 444 -26.81 5.72 -12.23
N ASP A 445 -26.34 4.83 -13.10
CA ASP A 445 -26.11 3.41 -12.76
C ASP A 445 -25.08 3.26 -11.64
N TYR A 446 -24.03 4.07 -11.65
CA TYR A 446 -23.05 4.10 -10.57
C TYR A 446 -23.71 4.47 -9.23
N ILE A 447 -24.58 5.47 -9.19
CA ILE A 447 -25.33 5.85 -7.97
C ILE A 447 -26.26 4.72 -7.52
N LEU A 448 -26.92 4.05 -8.46
CA LEU A 448 -27.76 2.88 -8.16
C LEU A 448 -26.93 1.72 -7.58
N CYS A 449 -25.72 1.48 -8.10
CA CYS A 449 -24.80 0.51 -7.50
C CYS A 449 -24.39 0.92 -6.08
N ARG A 450 -24.08 2.20 -5.84
CA ARG A 450 -23.76 2.69 -4.50
C ARG A 450 -24.90 2.51 -3.50
N LYS A 451 -26.16 2.61 -3.97
CA LYS A 451 -27.36 2.31 -3.16
C LYS A 451 -27.38 0.82 -2.77
N MET A 452 -27.10 -0.10 -3.70
CA MET A 452 -27.01 -1.54 -3.40
C MET A 452 -25.84 -1.84 -2.45
N ASP A 453 -24.69 -1.21 -2.64
CA ASP A 453 -23.54 -1.37 -1.76
C ASP A 453 -23.90 -1.01 -0.31
N LEU A 454 -24.64 0.08 -0.11
CA LEU A 454 -25.14 0.49 1.22
C LEU A 454 -26.11 -0.53 1.81
N VAL A 455 -27.00 -1.09 1.00
CA VAL A 455 -27.93 -2.16 1.44
C VAL A 455 -27.16 -3.37 1.94
N ILE A 456 -26.13 -3.81 1.18
CA ILE A 456 -25.28 -4.93 1.56
C ILE A 456 -24.49 -4.61 2.84
N ASP A 457 -23.90 -3.42 2.92
CA ASP A 457 -23.08 -3.03 4.07
C ASP A 457 -23.89 -3.01 5.36
N TYR A 458 -25.17 -2.61 5.28
CA TYR A 458 -26.05 -2.53 6.46
C TYR A 458 -26.76 -3.85 6.78
N PHE A 459 -27.26 -4.58 5.77
CA PHE A 459 -28.14 -5.73 6.01
C PHE A 459 -27.40 -7.07 5.92
N HIS A 460 -26.31 -7.20 5.14
CA HIS A 460 -25.54 -8.43 5.00
C HIS A 460 -24.29 -8.45 5.87
N ASN A 461 -23.45 -7.40 5.76
CA ASN A 461 -22.17 -7.37 6.47
C ASN A 461 -22.36 -7.38 8.00
N GLY A 462 -21.47 -8.07 8.71
CA GLY A 462 -21.49 -8.16 10.17
C GLY A 462 -22.45 -9.19 10.76
N GLY A 463 -23.25 -9.90 9.94
CA GLY A 463 -24.04 -11.05 10.34
C GLY A 463 -25.22 -10.76 11.29
N MET A 464 -25.67 -9.51 11.39
CA MET A 464 -26.78 -9.12 12.29
C MET A 464 -28.08 -9.86 12.00
N PHE A 465 -28.32 -10.25 10.74
CA PHE A 465 -29.52 -10.90 10.27
C PHE A 465 -29.34 -12.38 9.89
N ASP A 466 -28.23 -13.02 10.27
CA ASP A 466 -27.89 -14.39 9.89
C ASP A 466 -28.99 -15.40 10.23
N GLU A 467 -29.61 -15.32 11.42
CA GLU A 467 -30.69 -16.23 11.83
C GLU A 467 -31.94 -16.06 10.94
N PHE A 468 -32.21 -14.83 10.54
CA PHE A 468 -33.32 -14.53 9.65
C PHE A 468 -33.04 -15.08 8.23
N TYR A 469 -31.85 -14.86 7.70
CA TYR A 469 -31.44 -15.40 6.41
C TYR A 469 -31.43 -16.93 6.38
N ASN A 470 -31.03 -17.59 7.46
CA ASN A 470 -31.13 -19.04 7.58
C ASN A 470 -32.60 -19.52 7.52
N SER A 471 -33.53 -18.75 8.08
CA SER A 471 -34.95 -19.07 8.01
C SER A 471 -35.51 -18.90 6.60
N LEU A 472 -35.11 -17.83 5.88
CA LEU A 472 -35.49 -17.62 4.47
C LEU A 472 -34.97 -18.74 3.56
N LYS A 473 -33.72 -19.15 3.77
CA LYS A 473 -33.10 -20.26 3.03
C LYS A 473 -33.85 -21.57 3.19
N MET A 474 -34.41 -21.85 4.38
CA MET A 474 -35.28 -23.02 4.59
C MET A 474 -36.60 -22.93 3.82
N MET A 475 -37.07 -21.72 3.49
CA MET A 475 -38.25 -21.48 2.66
C MET A 475 -37.92 -21.43 1.16
N GLY A 476 -36.65 -21.60 0.78
CA GLY A 476 -36.21 -21.52 -0.61
C GLY A 476 -36.04 -20.09 -1.15
N ILE A 477 -36.00 -19.09 -0.27
CA ILE A 477 -35.81 -17.69 -0.63
C ILE A 477 -34.32 -17.35 -0.51
N SER A 478 -33.74 -16.76 -1.57
CA SER A 478 -32.35 -16.29 -1.58
C SER A 478 -32.20 -15.06 -0.70
N GLU A 479 -31.09 -14.97 0.03
CA GLU A 479 -30.73 -13.77 0.75
C GLU A 479 -30.61 -12.55 -0.19
N PHE A 480 -30.01 -12.76 -1.37
CA PHE A 480 -29.83 -11.68 -2.36
C PHE A 480 -31.19 -11.18 -2.90
N GLU A 481 -32.17 -12.05 -3.11
CA GLU A 481 -33.55 -11.63 -3.49
C GLU A 481 -34.17 -10.70 -2.45
N LEU A 482 -33.96 -10.95 -1.17
CA LEU A 482 -34.43 -10.03 -0.12
C LEU A 482 -33.67 -8.69 -0.17
N LEU A 483 -32.36 -8.72 -0.38
CA LEU A 483 -31.57 -7.48 -0.49
C LEU A 483 -32.00 -6.67 -1.72
N GLU A 484 -32.32 -7.29 -2.85
CA GLU A 484 -32.91 -6.60 -4.01
C GLU A 484 -34.29 -6.01 -3.67
N TYR A 485 -35.14 -6.74 -2.94
CA TYR A 485 -36.43 -6.21 -2.51
C TYR A 485 -36.25 -4.97 -1.59
N ILE A 486 -35.30 -5.02 -0.65
CA ILE A 486 -34.99 -3.87 0.20
C ILE A 486 -34.46 -2.70 -0.65
N TYR A 487 -33.54 -2.98 -1.59
CA TYR A 487 -32.98 -2.00 -2.50
C TYR A 487 -34.08 -1.28 -3.32
N ASP A 488 -35.09 -2.00 -3.82
CA ASP A 488 -36.17 -1.43 -4.61
C ASP A 488 -37.12 -0.57 -3.79
N ASN A 489 -37.28 -0.88 -2.49
CA ASN A 489 -38.26 -0.25 -1.61
C ASN A 489 -37.68 0.76 -0.61
N ILE A 490 -36.34 0.90 -0.51
CA ILE A 490 -35.71 1.92 0.31
C ILE A 490 -35.69 3.25 -0.47
N THR A 491 -36.18 4.32 0.14
CA THR A 491 -36.29 5.67 -0.47
C THR A 491 -35.17 6.59 0.00
#